data_89cd36c789b7d0f5be91f8a90aeb3d41
#
_entry.id   89cd36c789b7d0f5be91f8a90aeb3d41
#
_cell.length_a   1.000
_cell.length_b   1.000
_cell.length_c   1.000
_cell.angle_alpha   90.00
_cell.angle_beta   90.00
_cell.angle_gamma   90.00
#
_symmetry.space_group_name_H-M   'P 1'
#
loop_
_entity.id
_entity.type
_entity.pdbx_description
1 polymer ?
#
loop_
_entity_poly.entity_id
_entity_poly.type
_entity_poly.pdbx_seq_one_letter_code
_entity_poly.pdbx_strand_id
1 'polypeptide(L)'
;MALHSNVSSASCVNTQPAHRVVQRRARSANTEPGYSSDSMLIHPEINPIALQVGPLAIHWYGLTYLVAFGLFFGLGMLRLRHEPFASIKGPGAWSRRDIEDILFLGVMGVIAGGRIGYCLFYKPGYYLTHPLEIFAVWQGGMSFHGGMLGVIAAMVWFAHSRKRHWLQVADFVAPCVPTGLAAGRVGNFINGELWGRLADPNLPWGMVFRHSGTLAPRHPSQVYQFLMEGLLLFVLLWLYARKERKEGRVAAAFLFGYGVFRFIAEFFREPDNFLGLLALNMSMGQWLCVPMVLAGAVIWMRASRSA
;
A
#
# COMPACT_ATOMS: atom_id res chain seq x y z
N MET A 1 -59.51 -15.87 34.43
CA MET A 1 -60.06 -16.67 33.36
C MET A 1 -58.85 -17.10 32.50
N ALA A 2 -58.14 -18.18 32.86
CA ALA A 2 -58.27 -19.56 32.39
C ALA A 2 -58.22 -19.59 30.85
N LEU A 3 -57.27 -20.22 30.15
CA LEU A 3 -56.87 -21.64 30.15
C LEU A 3 -55.70 -21.92 29.18
N HIS A 4 -54.82 -22.85 29.61
CA HIS A 4 -54.22 -24.00 28.95
C HIS A 4 -53.27 -23.84 27.74
N SER A 5 -51.99 -24.11 28.00
CA SER A 5 -51.23 -25.40 27.80
C SER A 5 -51.35 -26.05 26.41
N ASN A 6 -50.24 -26.11 25.68
CA ASN A 6 -49.84 -27.40 25.12
C ASN A 6 -48.31 -27.40 24.83
N VAL A 7 -47.65 -28.31 25.51
CA VAL A 7 -46.29 -28.79 25.22
C VAL A 7 -46.42 -29.79 24.06
N SER A 8 -45.71 -29.56 22.97
CA SER A 8 -45.50 -30.59 21.96
C SER A 8 -43.98 -30.68 21.65
N SER A 9 -43.47 -31.84 21.96
CA SER A 9 -42.19 -32.38 21.64
C SER A 9 -41.83 -32.23 20.17
N ALA A 10 -40.77 -31.49 19.87
CA ALA A 10 -40.15 -31.48 18.56
C ALA A 10 -38.77 -32.14 18.65
N SER A 11 -38.68 -33.22 17.91
CA SER A 11 -37.56 -34.10 17.64
C SER A 11 -36.27 -33.38 17.32
N CYS A 12 -35.15 -33.91 17.88
CA CYS A 12 -33.79 -33.61 17.49
C CYS A 12 -33.58 -33.81 15.98
N VAL A 13 -33.46 -32.69 15.25
CA VAL A 13 -32.93 -32.70 13.90
C VAL A 13 -31.42 -32.59 13.99
N ASN A 14 -30.77 -33.67 13.60
CA ASN A 14 -29.32 -33.86 13.48
C ASN A 14 -28.75 -32.86 12.45
N THR A 15 -28.25 -31.70 12.88
CA THR A 15 -27.53 -30.77 12.02
C THR A 15 -26.12 -31.26 11.78
N GLN A 16 -25.92 -32.01 10.72
CA GLN A 16 -24.58 -32.28 10.19
C GLN A 16 -23.96 -30.93 9.75
N PRO A 17 -22.67 -30.70 10.09
CA PRO A 17 -22.04 -29.41 9.85
C PRO A 17 -21.87 -29.14 8.35
N ALA A 18 -22.20 -27.94 7.92
CA ALA A 18 -22.17 -27.41 6.56
C ALA A 18 -20.80 -27.61 5.84
N HIS A 19 -19.75 -27.93 6.57
CA HIS A 19 -18.40 -28.21 6.05
C HIS A 19 -18.31 -29.37 5.05
N ARG A 20 -19.13 -30.41 5.16
CA ARG A 20 -19.10 -31.56 4.21
C ARG A 20 -19.78 -31.24 2.86
N VAL A 21 -20.74 -30.34 2.83
CA VAL A 21 -21.44 -29.98 1.59
C VAL A 21 -20.55 -29.09 0.73
N VAL A 22 -19.77 -28.21 1.35
CA VAL A 22 -18.81 -27.33 0.64
C VAL A 22 -17.68 -28.15 0.04
N GLN A 23 -17.15 -29.14 0.77
CA GLN A 23 -16.09 -30.01 0.24
C GLN A 23 -16.58 -30.95 -0.89
N ARG A 24 -17.85 -31.39 -0.89
CA ARG A 24 -18.40 -32.18 -2.00
C ARG A 24 -18.66 -31.32 -3.25
N ARG A 25 -19.14 -30.08 -3.09
CA ARG A 25 -19.30 -29.15 -4.22
C ARG A 25 -17.95 -28.74 -4.83
N ALA A 26 -16.89 -28.58 -4.02
CA ALA A 26 -15.55 -28.33 -4.53
C ALA A 26 -14.99 -29.51 -5.34
N ARG A 27 -15.38 -30.77 -5.03
CA ARG A 27 -14.96 -31.93 -5.81
C ARG A 27 -15.74 -32.14 -7.12
N SER A 28 -16.95 -31.63 -7.23
CA SER A 28 -17.75 -31.78 -8.45
C SER A 28 -17.60 -30.63 -9.44
N ALA A 29 -16.97 -29.52 -9.04
CA ALA A 29 -16.65 -28.40 -9.93
C ALA A 29 -15.31 -28.60 -10.68
N ASN A 30 -14.62 -29.70 -10.49
CA ASN A 30 -13.31 -30.02 -11.09
C ASN A 30 -13.40 -30.70 -12.46
N THR A 31 -14.46 -30.48 -13.22
CA THR A 31 -14.58 -31.01 -14.60
C THR A 31 -14.71 -29.91 -15.65
N GLU A 32 -13.95 -28.81 -15.49
CA GLU A 32 -13.60 -27.98 -16.63
C GLU A 32 -12.36 -28.62 -17.32
N PRO A 33 -12.39 -28.89 -18.63
CA PRO A 33 -11.29 -29.56 -19.31
C PRO A 33 -10.06 -28.64 -19.40
N GLY A 34 -8.99 -29.00 -18.68
CA GLY A 34 -7.69 -28.36 -18.84
C GLY A 34 -6.90 -28.04 -17.58
N TYR A 35 -7.44 -28.19 -16.38
CA TYR A 35 -6.68 -27.91 -15.16
C TYR A 35 -6.15 -29.20 -14.53
N SER A 36 -4.87 -29.48 -14.68
CA SER A 36 -4.20 -30.47 -13.83
C SER A 36 -4.04 -29.87 -12.42
N SER A 37 -4.70 -30.42 -11.44
CA SER A 37 -4.73 -29.93 -10.05
C SER A 37 -3.37 -30.01 -9.31
N ASP A 38 -2.38 -30.67 -9.89
CA ASP A 38 -1.13 -31.02 -9.19
C ASP A 38 -0.03 -29.96 -9.26
N SER A 39 -0.21 -28.86 -9.98
CA SER A 39 0.81 -27.81 -10.15
C SER A 39 0.36 -26.38 -9.83
N MET A 40 -0.88 -26.17 -9.42
CA MET A 40 -1.35 -24.81 -9.15
C MET A 40 -0.89 -24.31 -7.77
N LEU A 41 -0.24 -23.15 -7.74
CA LEU A 41 0.07 -22.46 -6.50
C LEU A 41 -1.22 -21.90 -5.90
N ILE A 42 -1.51 -22.27 -4.65
CA ILE A 42 -2.65 -21.72 -3.91
C ILE A 42 -2.10 -20.74 -2.90
N HIS A 43 -2.64 -19.51 -2.89
CA HIS A 43 -2.31 -18.52 -1.88
C HIS A 43 -2.64 -19.08 -0.48
N PRO A 44 -1.68 -19.07 0.47
CA PRO A 44 -1.91 -19.55 1.81
C PRO A 44 -2.96 -18.69 2.52
N GLU A 45 -3.93 -19.32 3.19
CA GLU A 45 -4.91 -18.63 4.03
C GLU A 45 -4.24 -18.25 5.36
N ILE A 46 -3.63 -17.07 5.38
CA ILE A 46 -2.98 -16.53 6.58
C ILE A 46 -4.05 -15.77 7.39
N ASN A 47 -4.13 -16.07 8.70
CA ASN A 47 -4.99 -15.27 9.57
C ASN A 47 -4.50 -13.80 9.56
N PRO A 48 -5.35 -12.82 9.23
CA PRO A 48 -4.95 -11.40 9.21
C PRO A 48 -4.51 -10.88 10.58
N ILE A 49 -4.91 -11.57 11.68
CA ILE A 49 -4.47 -11.27 13.05
C ILE A 49 -3.15 -12.00 13.28
N ALA A 50 -2.06 -11.26 13.46
CA ALA A 50 -0.73 -11.79 13.76
C ALA A 50 -0.61 -12.23 15.23
N LEU A 51 -1.21 -11.46 16.14
CA LEU A 51 -1.17 -11.72 17.58
C LEU A 51 -2.46 -11.23 18.23
N GLN A 52 -3.05 -12.06 19.08
CA GLN A 52 -4.18 -11.71 19.91
C GLN A 52 -3.75 -11.64 21.38
N VAL A 53 -3.91 -10.46 21.99
CA VAL A 53 -3.61 -10.26 23.41
C VAL A 53 -4.90 -9.76 24.10
N GLY A 54 -5.65 -10.68 24.67
CA GLY A 54 -6.98 -10.37 25.21
C GLY A 54 -7.90 -9.76 24.16
N PRO A 55 -8.50 -8.58 24.39
CA PRO A 55 -9.36 -7.92 23.42
C PRO A 55 -8.60 -7.22 22.28
N LEU A 56 -7.26 -7.10 22.37
CA LEU A 56 -6.42 -6.41 21.39
C LEU A 56 -5.96 -7.38 20.30
N ALA A 57 -6.40 -7.14 19.07
CA ALA A 57 -5.97 -7.87 17.88
C ALA A 57 -4.90 -7.06 17.12
N ILE A 58 -3.69 -7.59 17.04
CA ILE A 58 -2.59 -7.00 16.27
C ILE A 58 -2.61 -7.63 14.88
N HIS A 59 -2.88 -6.84 13.85
CA HIS A 59 -2.97 -7.29 12.47
C HIS A 59 -1.60 -7.25 11.78
N TRP A 60 -1.34 -8.20 10.89
CA TRP A 60 -0.13 -8.21 10.05
C TRP A 60 0.08 -6.90 9.31
N TYR A 61 -1.01 -6.29 8.82
CA TYR A 61 -0.95 -5.03 8.09
C TYR A 61 -0.38 -3.89 8.96
N GLY A 62 -0.76 -3.84 10.25
CA GLY A 62 -0.17 -2.89 11.21
C GLY A 62 1.33 -3.13 11.44
N LEU A 63 1.74 -4.41 11.51
CA LEU A 63 3.16 -4.76 11.66
C LEU A 63 3.98 -4.36 10.42
N THR A 64 3.45 -4.50 9.21
CA THR A 64 4.16 -4.05 8.00
C THR A 64 4.36 -2.53 7.97
N TYR A 65 3.44 -1.74 8.52
CA TYR A 65 3.66 -0.30 8.72
C TYR A 65 4.78 -0.01 9.72
N LEU A 66 4.83 -0.74 10.84
CA LEU A 66 5.93 -0.59 11.81
C LEU A 66 7.28 -0.94 11.18
N VAL A 67 7.33 -1.99 10.36
CA VAL A 67 8.53 -2.33 9.57
C VAL A 67 8.88 -1.21 8.62
N ALA A 68 7.91 -0.63 7.90
CA ALA A 68 8.13 0.50 7.00
C ALA A 68 8.73 1.71 7.72
N PHE A 69 8.21 2.06 8.89
CA PHE A 69 8.73 3.15 9.72
C PHE A 69 10.13 2.87 10.24
N GLY A 70 10.37 1.64 10.70
CA GLY A 70 11.72 1.20 11.13
C GLY A 70 12.74 1.24 10.01
N LEU A 71 12.36 0.80 8.80
CA LEU A 71 13.20 0.89 7.60
C LEU A 71 13.47 2.34 7.22
N PHE A 72 12.46 3.21 7.22
CA PHE A 72 12.65 4.64 6.96
C PHE A 72 13.65 5.25 7.93
N PHE A 73 13.48 5.00 9.24
CA PHE A 73 14.39 5.50 10.27
C PHE A 73 15.82 4.96 10.09
N GLY A 74 15.95 3.64 9.94
CA GLY A 74 17.25 2.97 9.75
C GLY A 74 17.99 3.44 8.50
N LEU A 75 17.29 3.53 7.36
CA LEU A 75 17.85 4.01 6.11
C LEU A 75 18.18 5.52 6.19
N GLY A 76 17.34 6.32 6.83
CA GLY A 76 17.61 7.72 7.10
C GLY A 76 18.90 7.89 7.91
N MET A 77 19.06 7.13 9.00
CA MET A 77 20.29 7.11 9.80
C MET A 77 21.51 6.66 8.99
N LEU A 78 21.33 5.67 8.10
CA LEU A 78 22.39 5.21 7.23
C LEU A 78 22.81 6.29 6.21
N ARG A 79 21.84 7.05 5.68
CA ARG A 79 22.13 8.18 4.77
C ARG A 79 22.95 9.26 5.44
N LEU A 80 22.77 9.53 6.74
CA LEU A 80 23.60 10.50 7.48
C LEU A 80 25.07 10.08 7.58
N ARG A 81 25.36 8.78 7.49
CA ARG A 81 26.72 8.23 7.58
C ARG A 81 27.43 8.16 6.23
N HIS A 82 26.71 8.39 5.12
CA HIS A 82 27.24 8.26 3.77
C HIS A 82 27.10 9.59 3.00
N GLU A 83 27.95 9.72 1.99
CA GLU A 83 27.86 10.87 1.07
C GLU A 83 26.50 10.92 0.34
N PRO A 84 26.00 12.14 0.04
CA PRO A 84 26.61 13.46 0.28
C PRO A 84 26.36 14.04 1.69
N PHE A 85 25.60 13.38 2.56
CA PHE A 85 25.15 13.95 3.83
C PHE A 85 26.25 13.95 4.91
N ALA A 86 27.19 12.99 4.87
CA ALA A 86 28.27 12.87 5.86
C ALA A 86 29.24 14.06 5.82
N SER A 87 29.43 14.67 4.64
CA SER A 87 30.32 15.81 4.46
C SER A 87 29.68 17.17 4.79
N ILE A 88 28.33 17.24 4.81
CA ILE A 88 27.62 18.49 5.12
C ILE A 88 27.73 18.79 6.62
N LYS A 89 28.45 19.89 6.97
CA LYS A 89 28.63 20.33 8.35
C LYS A 89 28.02 21.71 8.58
N GLY A 90 27.76 22.04 9.85
CA GLY A 90 27.22 23.34 10.23
C GLY A 90 25.71 23.44 10.15
N PRO A 91 25.12 24.64 10.02
CA PRO A 91 23.65 24.85 10.12
C PRO A 91 22.82 24.12 9.08
N GLY A 92 23.43 23.72 7.94
CA GLY A 92 22.79 22.93 6.89
C GLY A 92 22.88 21.41 7.08
N ALA A 93 23.59 20.92 8.08
CA ALA A 93 23.77 19.49 8.32
C ALA A 93 22.42 18.83 8.69
N TRP A 94 22.26 17.59 8.21
CA TRP A 94 21.14 16.73 8.61
C TRP A 94 21.48 16.02 9.92
N SER A 95 20.52 15.89 10.80
CA SER A 95 20.68 15.28 12.11
C SER A 95 19.71 14.12 12.31
N ARG A 96 19.99 13.30 13.32
CA ARG A 96 19.06 12.26 13.77
C ARG A 96 17.68 12.85 14.09
N ARG A 97 17.64 14.01 14.73
CA ARG A 97 16.39 14.70 15.09
C ARG A 97 15.58 15.07 13.85
N ASP A 98 16.23 15.44 12.74
CA ASP A 98 15.50 15.72 11.49
C ASP A 98 14.78 14.48 10.97
N ILE A 99 15.39 13.29 11.11
CA ILE A 99 14.78 12.02 10.70
C ILE A 99 13.58 11.67 11.60
N GLU A 100 13.75 11.85 12.92
CA GLU A 100 12.69 11.63 13.91
C GLU A 100 11.50 12.57 13.65
N ASP A 101 11.78 13.85 13.40
CA ASP A 101 10.74 14.86 13.12
C ASP A 101 10.01 14.58 11.78
N ILE A 102 10.74 14.21 10.71
CA ILE A 102 10.14 13.84 9.42
C ILE A 102 9.27 12.60 9.57
N LEU A 103 9.75 11.58 10.28
CA LEU A 103 8.98 10.36 10.51
C LEU A 103 7.71 10.67 11.30
N PHE A 104 7.81 11.40 12.40
CA PHE A 104 6.68 11.80 13.21
C PHE A 104 5.65 12.62 12.40
N LEU A 105 6.11 13.67 11.71
CA LEU A 105 5.25 14.50 10.88
C LEU A 105 4.64 13.73 9.72
N GLY A 106 5.39 12.79 9.12
CA GLY A 106 4.90 11.91 8.07
C GLY A 106 3.77 11.00 8.56
N VAL A 107 3.93 10.36 9.73
CA VAL A 107 2.88 9.53 10.36
C VAL A 107 1.64 10.37 10.65
N MET A 108 1.82 11.53 11.27
CA MET A 108 0.71 12.46 11.55
C MET A 108 0.03 12.94 10.27
N GLY A 109 0.80 13.20 9.22
CA GLY A 109 0.31 13.57 7.89
C GLY A 109 -0.54 12.47 7.25
N VAL A 110 -0.09 11.20 7.33
CA VAL A 110 -0.89 10.05 6.85
C VAL A 110 -2.21 9.96 7.60
N ILE A 111 -2.17 10.00 8.92
CA ILE A 111 -3.37 9.80 9.76
C ILE A 111 -4.34 10.97 9.58
N ALA A 112 -3.90 12.20 9.78
CA ALA A 112 -4.74 13.39 9.68
C ALA A 112 -5.25 13.60 8.25
N GLY A 113 -4.34 13.55 7.26
CA GLY A 113 -4.70 13.72 5.86
C GLY A 113 -5.63 12.62 5.36
N GLY A 114 -5.34 11.36 5.70
CA GLY A 114 -6.18 10.22 5.33
C GLY A 114 -7.59 10.33 5.90
N ARG A 115 -7.70 10.72 7.16
CA ARG A 115 -9.00 10.89 7.82
C ARG A 115 -9.77 12.10 7.28
N ILE A 116 -9.15 13.25 7.21
CA ILE A 116 -9.76 14.46 6.65
C ILE A 116 -10.20 14.23 5.21
N GLY A 117 -9.32 13.62 4.38
CA GLY A 117 -9.66 13.29 2.99
C GLY A 117 -10.84 12.34 2.89
N TYR A 118 -10.95 11.36 3.78
CA TYR A 118 -12.12 10.48 3.81
C TYR A 118 -13.39 11.23 4.19
N CYS A 119 -13.35 12.04 5.24
CA CYS A 119 -14.51 12.80 5.70
C CYS A 119 -15.01 13.78 4.62
N LEU A 120 -14.09 14.45 3.91
CA LEU A 120 -14.45 15.46 2.92
C LEU A 120 -14.96 14.86 1.59
N PHE A 121 -14.37 13.75 1.13
CA PHE A 121 -14.65 13.23 -0.20
C PHE A 121 -15.62 12.04 -0.23
N TYR A 122 -15.70 11.24 0.83
CA TYR A 122 -16.51 10.03 0.83
C TYR A 122 -17.83 10.18 1.60
N LYS A 123 -17.85 10.94 2.70
CA LYS A 123 -19.05 11.10 3.54
C LYS A 123 -19.21 12.53 4.08
N PRO A 124 -19.16 13.60 3.25
CA PRO A 124 -19.20 14.97 3.74
C PRO A 124 -20.47 15.30 4.54
N GLY A 125 -21.64 14.89 4.02
CA GLY A 125 -22.93 15.16 4.69
C GLY A 125 -23.03 14.50 6.07
N TYR A 126 -22.47 13.32 6.25
CA TYR A 126 -22.45 12.64 7.54
C TYR A 126 -21.59 13.39 8.56
N TYR A 127 -20.37 13.76 8.20
CA TYR A 127 -19.44 14.40 9.13
C TYR A 127 -19.77 15.87 9.41
N LEU A 128 -20.56 16.52 8.57
CA LEU A 128 -21.13 17.85 8.90
C LEU A 128 -22.11 17.77 10.07
N THR A 129 -22.86 16.67 10.19
CA THR A 129 -23.81 16.46 11.31
C THR A 129 -23.18 15.77 12.52
N HIS A 130 -22.04 15.09 12.34
CA HIS A 130 -21.32 14.35 13.38
C HIS A 130 -19.82 14.74 13.45
N PRO A 131 -19.48 16.02 13.71
CA PRO A 131 -18.11 16.53 13.57
C PRO A 131 -17.11 15.87 14.54
N LEU A 132 -17.54 15.42 15.71
CA LEU A 132 -16.67 14.74 16.68
C LEU A 132 -16.19 13.37 16.18
N GLU A 133 -16.94 12.71 15.31
CA GLU A 133 -16.56 11.42 14.76
C GLU A 133 -15.40 11.53 13.73
N ILE A 134 -15.03 12.74 13.31
CA ILE A 134 -13.82 12.97 12.50
C ILE A 134 -12.57 12.43 13.23
N PHE A 135 -12.53 12.53 14.56
CA PHE A 135 -11.40 12.07 15.37
C PHE A 135 -11.40 10.56 15.62
N ALA A 136 -12.50 9.86 15.33
CA ALA A 136 -12.63 8.42 15.56
C ALA A 136 -11.92 7.59 14.47
N VAL A 137 -10.60 7.71 14.39
CA VAL A 137 -9.77 7.02 13.38
C VAL A 137 -9.80 5.49 13.52
N TRP A 138 -10.11 4.98 14.71
CA TRP A 138 -10.24 3.54 14.98
C TRP A 138 -11.47 2.88 14.35
N GLN A 139 -12.44 3.67 13.88
CA GLN A 139 -13.61 3.19 13.16
C GLN A 139 -13.32 2.92 11.66
N GLY A 140 -12.08 3.12 11.23
CA GLY A 140 -11.71 3.03 9.82
C GLY A 140 -12.07 4.30 9.04
N GLY A 141 -12.13 4.19 7.71
CA GLY A 141 -12.40 5.34 6.84
C GLY A 141 -11.18 6.25 6.66
N MET A 142 -10.25 5.79 5.80
CA MET A 142 -9.03 6.50 5.44
C MET A 142 -8.96 6.66 3.92
N SER A 143 -8.60 7.85 3.46
CA SER A 143 -8.37 8.16 2.06
C SER A 143 -6.88 8.06 1.73
N PHE A 144 -6.52 7.23 0.76
CA PHE A 144 -5.14 7.15 0.28
C PHE A 144 -4.63 8.51 -0.23
N HIS A 145 -5.41 9.19 -1.07
CA HIS A 145 -5.03 10.51 -1.62
C HIS A 145 -4.92 11.56 -0.52
N GLY A 146 -5.83 11.51 0.47
CA GLY A 146 -5.76 12.38 1.64
C GLY A 146 -4.48 12.15 2.45
N GLY A 147 -4.12 10.89 2.70
CA GLY A 147 -2.86 10.54 3.38
C GLY A 147 -1.63 11.00 2.62
N MET A 148 -1.60 10.80 1.30
CA MET A 148 -0.50 11.27 0.45
C MET A 148 -0.34 12.79 0.50
N LEU A 149 -1.43 13.55 0.37
CA LEU A 149 -1.40 15.01 0.49
C LEU A 149 -0.96 15.46 1.89
N GLY A 150 -1.39 14.73 2.93
CA GLY A 150 -0.96 14.99 4.30
C GLY A 150 0.55 14.81 4.49
N VAL A 151 1.15 13.76 3.91
CA VAL A 151 2.62 13.57 3.93
C VAL A 151 3.32 14.68 3.17
N ILE A 152 2.84 15.07 1.99
CA ILE A 152 3.44 16.17 1.23
C ILE A 152 3.39 17.47 2.04
N ALA A 153 2.24 17.79 2.65
CA ALA A 153 2.10 18.96 3.51
C ALA A 153 3.05 18.89 4.72
N ALA A 154 3.20 17.73 5.34
CA ALA A 154 4.16 17.52 6.45
C ALA A 154 5.61 17.75 6.01
N MET A 155 6.01 17.26 4.84
CA MET A 155 7.35 17.50 4.28
C MET A 155 7.59 18.98 3.97
N VAL A 156 6.60 19.69 3.40
CA VAL A 156 6.69 21.14 3.14
C VAL A 156 6.77 21.91 4.45
N TRP A 157 5.96 21.55 5.44
CA TRP A 157 6.03 22.13 6.79
C TRP A 157 7.41 21.93 7.42
N PHE A 158 7.93 20.71 7.39
CA PHE A 158 9.27 20.41 7.91
C PHE A 158 10.34 21.25 7.20
N ALA A 159 10.29 21.30 5.86
CA ALA A 159 11.23 22.09 5.08
C ALA A 159 11.23 23.58 5.50
N HIS A 160 10.04 24.14 5.62
CA HIS A 160 9.87 25.54 6.06
C HIS A 160 10.39 25.76 7.48
N SER A 161 10.05 24.89 8.42
CA SER A 161 10.47 24.98 9.83
C SER A 161 11.99 24.88 10.01
N ARG A 162 12.65 24.13 9.13
CA ARG A 162 14.12 23.94 9.12
C ARG A 162 14.85 24.90 8.16
N LYS A 163 14.14 25.86 7.53
CA LYS A 163 14.70 26.79 6.53
C LYS A 163 15.42 26.06 5.39
N ARG A 164 14.86 24.90 4.98
CA ARG A 164 15.34 24.11 3.84
C ARG A 164 14.40 24.30 2.65
N HIS A 165 14.93 24.12 1.45
CA HIS A 165 14.08 24.00 0.30
C HIS A 165 13.36 22.63 0.31
N TRP A 166 12.08 22.61 -0.07
CA TRP A 166 11.27 21.39 0.02
C TRP A 166 11.81 20.24 -0.85
N LEU A 167 12.47 20.55 -2.00
CA LEU A 167 13.09 19.54 -2.85
C LEU A 167 14.28 18.86 -2.17
N GLN A 168 15.01 19.54 -1.28
CA GLN A 168 16.09 18.92 -0.49
C GLN A 168 15.52 17.87 0.44
N VAL A 169 14.37 18.15 1.06
CA VAL A 169 13.67 17.20 1.91
C VAL A 169 13.15 16.03 1.08
N ALA A 170 12.56 16.31 -0.07
CA ALA A 170 12.08 15.28 -1.00
C ALA A 170 13.22 14.38 -1.49
N ASP A 171 14.39 14.95 -1.85
CA ASP A 171 15.58 14.18 -2.25
C ASP A 171 16.13 13.30 -1.11
N PHE A 172 16.04 13.79 0.14
CA PHE A 172 16.42 12.97 1.29
C PHE A 172 15.48 11.80 1.50
N VAL A 173 14.17 12.02 1.41
CA VAL A 173 13.14 11.01 1.70
C VAL A 173 12.97 9.99 0.57
N ALA A 174 13.07 10.43 -0.69
CA ALA A 174 12.74 9.66 -1.87
C ALA A 174 13.36 8.24 -1.94
N PRO A 175 14.67 8.02 -1.64
CA PRO A 175 15.24 6.68 -1.66
C PRO A 175 14.73 5.74 -0.56
N CYS A 176 14.10 6.26 0.49
CA CYS A 176 13.56 5.45 1.58
C CYS A 176 12.10 5.01 1.31
N VAL A 177 11.37 5.74 0.45
CA VAL A 177 9.95 5.47 0.17
C VAL A 177 9.70 4.07 -0.39
N PRO A 178 10.47 3.56 -1.36
CA PRO A 178 10.22 2.25 -1.96
C PRO A 178 10.19 1.10 -0.95
N THR A 179 11.00 1.17 0.12
CA THR A 179 10.99 0.11 1.16
C THR A 179 9.69 0.10 1.96
N GLY A 180 9.08 1.26 2.17
CA GLY A 180 7.75 1.37 2.76
C GLY A 180 6.67 0.80 1.84
N LEU A 181 6.76 1.08 0.53
CA LEU A 181 5.87 0.48 -0.48
C LEU A 181 6.02 -1.05 -0.49
N ALA A 182 7.26 -1.56 -0.47
CA ALA A 182 7.52 -2.99 -0.38
C ALA A 182 6.86 -3.63 0.85
N ALA A 183 7.02 -3.04 2.03
CA ALA A 183 6.40 -3.52 3.26
C ALA A 183 4.87 -3.56 3.16
N GLY A 184 4.25 -2.53 2.56
CA GLY A 184 2.81 -2.51 2.28
C GLY A 184 2.37 -3.64 1.34
N ARG A 185 3.16 -3.98 0.29
CA ARG A 185 2.85 -5.10 -0.62
C ARG A 185 2.94 -6.46 0.06
N VAL A 186 3.88 -6.63 0.99
CA VAL A 186 3.93 -7.83 1.85
C VAL A 186 2.64 -7.94 2.67
N GLY A 187 2.16 -6.85 3.26
CA GLY A 187 0.88 -6.83 3.98
C GLY A 187 -0.31 -7.20 3.10
N ASN A 188 -0.39 -6.64 1.88
CA ASN A 188 -1.43 -6.99 0.93
C ASN A 188 -1.38 -8.47 0.52
N PHE A 189 -0.17 -9.02 0.32
CA PHE A 189 -0.01 -10.44 0.01
C PHE A 189 -0.46 -11.32 1.18
N ILE A 190 -0.04 -11.03 2.42
CA ILE A 190 -0.46 -11.77 3.60
C ILE A 190 -2.00 -11.77 3.75
N ASN A 191 -2.65 -10.64 3.52
CA ASN A 191 -4.10 -10.52 3.58
C ASN A 191 -4.83 -11.15 2.38
N GLY A 192 -4.11 -11.57 1.33
CA GLY A 192 -4.70 -12.11 0.10
C GLY A 192 -5.56 -11.09 -0.66
N GLU A 193 -5.19 -9.81 -0.61
CA GLU A 193 -5.91 -8.71 -1.25
C GLU A 193 -5.11 -8.08 -2.40
N LEU A 194 -5.78 -7.32 -3.28
CA LEU A 194 -5.19 -6.64 -4.44
C LEU A 194 -4.47 -7.61 -5.40
N TRP A 195 -5.05 -8.79 -5.60
CA TRP A 195 -4.58 -9.78 -6.59
C TRP A 195 -4.62 -9.23 -8.01
N GLY A 196 -3.97 -9.97 -8.92
CA GLY A 196 -3.91 -9.60 -10.33
C GLY A 196 -5.06 -10.14 -11.17
N ARG A 197 -5.02 -9.78 -12.45
CA ARG A 197 -5.92 -10.30 -13.48
C ARG A 197 -5.75 -11.82 -13.62
N LEU A 198 -6.70 -12.46 -14.30
CA LEU A 198 -6.58 -13.85 -14.67
C LEU A 198 -5.28 -14.09 -15.43
N ALA A 199 -4.56 -15.12 -15.06
CA ALA A 199 -3.31 -15.53 -15.67
C ALA A 199 -3.54 -16.72 -16.61
N ASP A 200 -2.59 -16.95 -17.54
CA ASP A 200 -2.58 -18.17 -18.32
C ASP A 200 -2.51 -19.38 -17.36
N PRO A 201 -3.35 -20.42 -17.57
CA PRO A 201 -3.31 -21.64 -16.76
C PRO A 201 -1.94 -22.32 -16.70
N ASN A 202 -1.13 -22.15 -17.73
CA ASN A 202 0.21 -22.72 -17.83
C ASN A 202 1.31 -21.84 -17.19
N LEU A 203 0.94 -20.67 -16.64
CA LEU A 203 1.90 -19.78 -15.98
C LEU A 203 2.39 -20.43 -14.67
N PRO A 204 3.70 -20.80 -14.56
CA PRO A 204 4.18 -21.60 -13.42
C PRO A 204 4.09 -20.90 -12.06
N TRP A 205 3.96 -19.58 -12.04
CA TRP A 205 3.75 -18.79 -10.81
C TRP A 205 2.35 -18.16 -10.73
N GLY A 206 1.41 -18.56 -11.60
CA GLY A 206 0.00 -18.21 -11.45
C GLY A 206 -0.53 -18.73 -10.12
N MET A 207 -1.26 -17.91 -9.38
CA MET A 207 -1.69 -18.22 -8.02
C MET A 207 -3.20 -18.10 -7.88
N VAL A 208 -3.83 -19.06 -7.22
CA VAL A 208 -5.25 -19.04 -6.90
C VAL A 208 -5.45 -18.28 -5.58
N PHE A 209 -6.18 -17.18 -5.63
CA PHE A 209 -6.59 -16.40 -4.45
C PHE A 209 -8.04 -16.74 -4.12
N ARG A 210 -8.28 -17.46 -3.05
CA ARG A 210 -9.64 -17.91 -2.67
C ARG A 210 -10.61 -16.77 -2.44
N HIS A 211 -10.14 -15.64 -1.92
CA HIS A 211 -10.94 -14.43 -1.71
C HIS A 211 -11.36 -13.72 -3.02
N SER A 212 -10.78 -14.10 -4.17
CA SER A 212 -11.17 -13.53 -5.47
C SER A 212 -12.55 -14.00 -6.00
N GLY A 213 -13.16 -14.96 -5.31
CA GLY A 213 -14.43 -15.57 -5.72
C GLY A 213 -14.32 -16.58 -6.88
N THR A 214 -13.10 -16.82 -7.39
CA THR A 214 -12.81 -17.80 -8.46
C THR A 214 -11.66 -18.71 -8.08
N LEU A 215 -11.63 -19.94 -8.62
CA LEU A 215 -10.50 -20.87 -8.48
C LEU A 215 -9.55 -20.78 -9.67
N ALA A 216 -9.70 -19.77 -10.52
CA ALA A 216 -8.81 -19.55 -11.64
C ALA A 216 -7.47 -18.92 -11.20
N PRO A 217 -6.33 -19.31 -11.80
CA PRO A 217 -5.03 -18.72 -11.51
C PRO A 217 -5.01 -17.23 -11.90
N ARG A 218 -4.38 -16.44 -11.06
CA ARG A 218 -4.21 -14.99 -11.24
C ARG A 218 -2.75 -14.60 -11.11
N HIS A 219 -2.38 -13.49 -11.69
CA HIS A 219 -1.07 -12.89 -11.45
C HIS A 219 -0.93 -12.46 -9.98
N PRO A 220 0.15 -12.84 -9.26
CA PRO A 220 0.43 -12.31 -7.94
C PRO A 220 0.96 -10.88 -8.03
N SER A 221 0.05 -9.93 -8.35
CA SER A 221 0.41 -8.53 -8.63
C SER A 221 1.10 -7.84 -7.46
N GLN A 222 0.82 -8.26 -6.21
CA GLN A 222 1.51 -7.78 -5.02
C GLN A 222 3.01 -8.07 -5.08
N VAL A 223 3.39 -9.27 -5.57
CA VAL A 223 4.79 -9.68 -5.72
C VAL A 223 5.47 -8.85 -6.82
N TYR A 224 4.78 -8.61 -7.95
CA TYR A 224 5.33 -7.78 -9.02
C TYR A 224 5.58 -6.35 -8.55
N GLN A 225 4.63 -5.78 -7.81
CA GLN A 225 4.76 -4.43 -7.26
C GLN A 225 5.87 -4.38 -6.19
N PHE A 226 5.98 -5.41 -5.33
CA PHE A 226 7.07 -5.53 -4.36
C PHE A 226 8.44 -5.51 -5.06
N LEU A 227 8.60 -6.29 -6.14
CA LEU A 227 9.86 -6.39 -6.86
C LEU A 227 10.18 -5.09 -7.62
N MET A 228 9.22 -4.50 -8.33
CA MET A 228 9.45 -3.33 -9.18
C MET A 228 9.41 -2.02 -8.39
N GLU A 229 8.27 -1.73 -7.70
CA GLU A 229 8.04 -0.47 -6.99
C GLU A 229 8.79 -0.42 -5.65
N GLY A 230 9.04 -1.58 -5.05
CA GLY A 230 9.77 -1.75 -3.80
C GLY A 230 11.27 -1.94 -4.04
N LEU A 231 11.67 -3.19 -4.36
CA LEU A 231 13.07 -3.59 -4.34
C LEU A 231 13.90 -2.93 -5.46
N LEU A 232 13.49 -3.07 -6.72
CA LEU A 232 14.25 -2.55 -7.86
C LEU A 232 14.37 -1.02 -7.79
N LEU A 233 13.26 -0.33 -7.55
CA LEU A 233 13.25 1.12 -7.42
C LEU A 233 14.12 1.58 -6.24
N PHE A 234 14.08 0.87 -5.10
CA PHE A 234 14.96 1.14 -3.96
C PHE A 234 16.43 1.08 -4.36
N VAL A 235 16.85 -0.02 -4.98
CA VAL A 235 18.25 -0.22 -5.38
C VAL A 235 18.72 0.88 -6.34
N LEU A 236 17.90 1.18 -7.36
CA LEU A 236 18.23 2.22 -8.35
C LEU A 236 18.38 3.60 -7.69
N LEU A 237 17.42 3.99 -6.85
CA LEU A 237 17.47 5.28 -6.18
C LEU A 237 18.57 5.35 -5.13
N TRP A 238 18.79 4.27 -4.39
CA TRP A 238 19.84 4.21 -3.38
C TRP A 238 21.23 4.39 -4.00
N LEU A 239 21.49 3.68 -5.10
CA LEU A 239 22.76 3.80 -5.85
C LEU A 239 22.89 5.19 -6.49
N TYR A 240 21.80 5.72 -7.07
CA TYR A 240 21.80 7.05 -7.68
C TYR A 240 22.06 8.16 -6.66
N ALA A 241 21.48 8.05 -5.47
CA ALA A 241 21.57 9.04 -4.40
C ALA A 241 22.86 8.99 -3.57
N ARG A 242 23.77 8.03 -3.83
CA ARG A 242 25.11 7.96 -3.19
C ARG A 242 26.06 9.08 -3.61
N LYS A 243 25.81 9.66 -4.78
CA LYS A 243 26.60 10.80 -5.28
C LYS A 243 25.81 12.08 -5.06
N GLU A 244 26.54 13.18 -4.87
CA GLU A 244 25.89 14.49 -4.84
C GLU A 244 25.12 14.75 -6.12
N ARG A 245 23.89 15.21 -5.99
CA ARG A 245 22.99 15.50 -7.11
C ARG A 245 22.46 16.90 -6.97
N LYS A 246 22.19 17.55 -8.10
CA LYS A 246 21.45 18.81 -8.10
C LYS A 246 20.09 18.59 -7.42
N GLU A 247 19.67 19.59 -6.69
CA GLU A 247 18.42 19.57 -5.93
C GLU A 247 17.21 19.22 -6.78
N GLY A 248 16.36 18.34 -6.25
CA GLY A 248 15.17 17.81 -6.92
C GLY A 248 15.43 16.61 -7.84
N ARG A 249 16.69 16.25 -8.13
CA ARG A 249 16.96 15.14 -9.07
C ARG A 249 16.63 13.77 -8.51
N VAL A 250 16.83 13.54 -7.23
CA VAL A 250 16.53 12.23 -6.63
C VAL A 250 15.01 12.06 -6.49
N ALA A 251 14.30 13.12 -6.09
CA ALA A 251 12.85 13.14 -6.07
C ALA A 251 12.24 12.97 -7.46
N ALA A 252 12.81 13.63 -8.48
CA ALA A 252 12.39 13.47 -9.87
C ALA A 252 12.60 12.03 -10.37
N ALA A 253 13.75 11.41 -10.05
CA ALA A 253 14.02 10.01 -10.38
C ALA A 253 13.02 9.06 -9.69
N PHE A 254 12.64 9.33 -8.43
CA PHE A 254 11.60 8.57 -7.74
C PHE A 254 10.26 8.68 -8.46
N LEU A 255 9.78 9.90 -8.74
CA LEU A 255 8.49 10.12 -9.40
C LEU A 255 8.43 9.44 -10.76
N PHE A 256 9.48 9.60 -11.55
CA PHE A 256 9.59 8.97 -12.86
C PHE A 256 9.62 7.45 -12.75
N GLY A 257 10.53 6.90 -11.94
CA GLY A 257 10.72 5.46 -11.79
C GLY A 257 9.50 4.78 -11.19
N TYR A 258 8.92 5.35 -10.14
CA TYR A 258 7.69 4.83 -9.55
C TYR A 258 6.52 4.88 -10.54
N GLY A 259 6.34 6.01 -11.23
CA GLY A 259 5.26 6.16 -12.22
C GLY A 259 5.37 5.13 -13.34
N VAL A 260 6.58 4.87 -13.86
CA VAL A 260 6.82 3.85 -14.90
C VAL A 260 6.56 2.44 -14.35
N PHE A 261 7.15 2.07 -13.20
CA PHE A 261 6.97 0.73 -12.65
C PHE A 261 5.52 0.47 -12.24
N ARG A 262 4.86 1.45 -11.68
CA ARG A 262 3.44 1.36 -11.35
C ARG A 262 2.57 1.20 -12.60
N PHE A 263 2.86 1.96 -13.66
CA PHE A 263 2.16 1.84 -14.93
C PHE A 263 2.28 0.43 -15.51
N ILE A 264 3.49 -0.16 -15.47
CA ILE A 264 3.73 -1.54 -15.92
C ILE A 264 2.99 -2.55 -15.03
N ALA A 265 3.05 -2.38 -13.71
CA ALA A 265 2.39 -3.29 -12.77
C ALA A 265 0.87 -3.32 -12.94
N GLU A 266 0.27 -2.22 -13.35
CA GLU A 266 -1.19 -2.13 -13.58
C GLU A 266 -1.69 -3.00 -14.74
N PHE A 267 -0.85 -3.41 -15.68
CA PHE A 267 -1.26 -4.37 -16.70
C PHE A 267 -1.59 -5.75 -16.12
N PHE A 268 -0.98 -6.08 -15.00
CA PHE A 268 -1.16 -7.37 -14.32
C PHE A 268 -2.12 -7.29 -13.14
N ARG A 269 -2.44 -6.09 -12.65
CA ARG A 269 -3.35 -5.89 -11.53
C ARG A 269 -4.81 -5.92 -12.00
N GLU A 270 -5.69 -6.53 -11.19
CA GLU A 270 -7.13 -6.43 -11.41
C GLU A 270 -7.58 -4.99 -11.20
N PRO A 271 -8.26 -4.35 -12.16
CA PRO A 271 -8.85 -3.02 -11.97
C PRO A 271 -9.85 -2.99 -10.82
N ASP A 272 -9.98 -1.86 -10.16
CA ASP A 272 -10.97 -1.69 -9.10
C ASP A 272 -12.39 -1.85 -9.68
N ASN A 273 -13.20 -2.74 -9.09
CA ASN A 273 -14.51 -3.19 -9.62
C ASN A 273 -15.50 -2.04 -9.90
N PHE A 274 -15.38 -0.92 -9.17
CA PHE A 274 -16.30 0.22 -9.31
C PHE A 274 -15.91 1.22 -10.41
N LEU A 275 -14.65 1.20 -10.89
CA LEU A 275 -14.16 2.09 -11.94
C LEU A 275 -13.90 1.38 -13.27
N GLY A 276 -13.48 0.12 -13.22
CA GLY A 276 -13.12 -0.66 -14.40
C GLY A 276 -11.97 -0.04 -15.20
N LEU A 277 -12.03 -0.16 -16.50
CA LEU A 277 -11.13 0.50 -17.44
C LEU A 277 -11.76 1.80 -17.95
N LEU A 278 -10.96 2.85 -17.96
CA LEU A 278 -11.34 4.20 -18.40
C LEU A 278 -10.96 4.42 -19.87
N ALA A 279 -10.88 5.70 -20.30
CA ALA A 279 -10.45 6.06 -21.64
C ALA A 279 -9.11 5.38 -22.02
N LEU A 280 -8.95 5.02 -23.30
CA LEU A 280 -7.80 4.29 -23.85
C LEU A 280 -7.58 2.89 -23.23
N ASN A 281 -8.62 2.27 -22.67
CA ASN A 281 -8.55 1.00 -21.94
C ASN A 281 -7.52 0.99 -20.81
N MET A 282 -7.27 2.14 -20.20
CA MET A 282 -6.34 2.31 -19.08
C MET A 282 -7.08 2.27 -17.74
N SER A 283 -6.44 1.67 -16.72
CA SER A 283 -6.95 1.75 -15.35
C SER A 283 -6.77 3.16 -14.78
N MET A 284 -7.52 3.49 -13.71
CA MET A 284 -7.31 4.75 -12.95
C MET A 284 -5.86 4.85 -12.45
N GLY A 285 -5.27 3.72 -12.03
CA GLY A 285 -3.86 3.68 -11.60
C GLY A 285 -2.90 4.10 -12.72
N GLN A 286 -3.12 3.65 -13.96
CA GLN A 286 -2.31 4.07 -15.10
C GLN A 286 -2.49 5.55 -15.41
N TRP A 287 -3.72 6.07 -15.38
CA TRP A 287 -3.98 7.49 -15.57
C TRP A 287 -3.27 8.38 -14.53
N LEU A 288 -3.23 7.95 -13.27
CA LEU A 288 -2.52 8.67 -12.20
C LEU A 288 -0.99 8.60 -12.34
N CYS A 289 -0.46 7.59 -13.01
CA CYS A 289 0.97 7.50 -13.30
C CYS A 289 1.44 8.55 -14.31
N VAL A 290 0.60 8.92 -15.28
CA VAL A 290 0.96 9.90 -16.33
C VAL A 290 1.41 11.24 -15.75
N PRO A 291 0.61 11.96 -14.90
CA PRO A 291 1.06 13.20 -14.30
C PRO A 291 2.28 13.04 -13.40
N MET A 292 2.47 11.88 -12.74
CA MET A 292 3.66 11.62 -11.94
C MET A 292 4.93 11.56 -12.79
N VAL A 293 4.88 10.83 -13.92
CA VAL A 293 6.00 10.73 -14.87
C VAL A 293 6.32 12.10 -15.46
N LEU A 294 5.28 12.86 -15.86
CA LEU A 294 5.45 14.23 -16.39
C LEU A 294 6.05 15.17 -15.34
N ALA A 295 5.55 15.15 -14.10
CA ALA A 295 6.11 15.95 -13.01
C ALA A 295 7.58 15.60 -12.75
N GLY A 296 7.92 14.30 -12.71
CA GLY A 296 9.30 13.83 -12.58
C GLY A 296 10.19 14.37 -13.70
N ALA A 297 9.74 14.28 -14.96
CA ALA A 297 10.47 14.81 -16.11
C ALA A 297 10.66 16.33 -16.04
N VAL A 298 9.62 17.08 -15.66
CA VAL A 298 9.68 18.55 -15.52
C VAL A 298 10.67 18.95 -14.42
N ILE A 299 10.60 18.33 -13.24
CA ILE A 299 11.54 18.60 -12.14
C ILE A 299 12.98 18.27 -12.57
N TRP A 300 13.18 17.14 -13.24
CA TRP A 300 14.48 16.76 -13.78
C TRP A 300 15.06 17.79 -14.75
N MET A 301 14.26 18.26 -15.71
CA MET A 301 14.67 19.27 -16.69
C MET A 301 15.00 20.61 -16.03
N ARG A 302 14.17 21.05 -15.06
CA ARG A 302 14.44 22.29 -14.32
C ARG A 302 15.73 22.21 -13.51
N ALA A 303 15.93 21.12 -12.75
CA ALA A 303 17.16 20.87 -12.00
C ALA A 303 18.40 20.76 -12.92
N SER A 304 18.23 20.45 -14.20
CA SER A 304 19.33 20.43 -15.17
C SER A 304 19.72 21.83 -15.67
N ARG A 305 18.76 22.76 -15.74
CA ARG A 305 18.98 24.15 -16.23
C ARG A 305 19.53 25.10 -15.17
N SER A 306 19.34 24.79 -13.89
CA SER A 306 19.91 25.57 -12.78
C SER A 306 21.39 25.19 -12.61
N ALA A 307 22.22 25.63 -13.55
CA ALA A 307 23.67 25.41 -13.56
C ALA A 307 24.38 26.72 -13.26
#